data_0c9f6c788127a616bd1e2bf975ccaa76
#
_entry.id   0c9f6c788127a616bd1e2bf975ccaa76
#
_cell.length_a   1.000
_cell.length_b   1.000
_cell.length_c   1.000
_cell.angle_alpha   90.00
_cell.angle_beta   90.00
_cell.angle_gamma   90.00
#
_symmetry.space_group_name_H-M   'P 1'
#
loop_
_entity.id
_entity.type
_entity.pdbx_description
1 polymer ?
#
loop_
_entity_poly.entity_id
_entity_poly.type
_entity_poly.pdbx_seq_one_letter_code
_entity_poly.pdbx_strand_id
1 'polypeptide(L)'
;VLRYYSGGGLFAGLFGNGQLVTIAKSQLGNEGGQKFWSWYGFDSREEWCACFVSWCADQAGLIQSGAVPKFSLCTDGKNWFQNQGRWQGAGSMPSPGAIIFFDWDHDGTCDHVGIVERCDGTTVYTIEGNSGDAVRERNYAINSDSIMGYGMVVY
;
A
#
# COMPACT_ATOMS: atom_id res chain seq x y z
N VAL A 1 7.05 -2.46 -19.17
CA VAL A 1 6.81 -2.25 -19.13
C VAL A 1 6.31 -1.85 -19.03
N LEU A 2 6.62 -1.86 -19.18
CA LEU A 2 6.34 -1.49 -19.05
C LEU A 2 5.55 -0.99 -18.77
N ARG A 3 5.73 -0.79 -18.96
CA ARG A 3 5.32 -0.23 -18.73
C ARG A 3 4.59 0.35 -18.94
N TYR A 4 4.52 0.29 -19.09
CA TYR A 4 3.97 0.99 -19.38
C TYR A 4 3.31 1.43 -20.04
N TYR A 5 3.24 1.38 -20.35
CA TYR A 5 2.78 1.97 -20.94
C TYR A 5 2.23 2.56 -21.48
N SER A 6 1.91 2.48 -22.01
CA SER A 6 1.61 3.09 -22.28
C SER A 6 1.52 3.88 -22.57
N GLY A 7 1.38 3.65 -23.04
CA GLY A 7 1.25 4.98 -23.21
C GLY A 7 2.29 5.77 -22.89
N GLY A 8 2.90 5.52 -22.55
CA GLY A 8 3.87 6.13 -22.07
C GLY A 8 4.02 7.45 -21.94
N GLY A 9 5.13 7.77 -22.04
CA GLY A 9 5.61 9.05 -22.10
C GLY A 9 4.95 10.01 -21.15
N LEU A 10 4.11 10.82 -21.71
CA LEU A 10 3.50 11.93 -21.00
C LEU A 10 2.77 11.50 -19.73
N PHE A 11 2.10 10.38 -19.76
CA PHE A 11 1.28 9.92 -18.64
C PHE A 11 1.93 8.85 -17.79
N ALA A 12 3.18 8.53 -18.02
CA ALA A 12 3.85 7.46 -17.29
C ALA A 12 3.79 7.70 -15.77
N GLY A 13 4.08 8.91 -15.31
CA GLY A 13 4.01 9.23 -13.90
C GLY A 13 2.60 9.18 -13.32
N LEU A 14 1.61 9.49 -14.16
CA LEU A 14 0.22 9.48 -13.75
C LEU A 14 -0.31 8.06 -13.60
N PHE A 15 0.09 7.16 -14.52
CA PHE A 15 -0.36 5.77 -14.51
C PHE A 15 0.56 4.85 -13.71
N GLY A 16 1.61 5.42 -13.10
CA GLY A 16 2.47 4.71 -12.19
C GLY A 16 2.14 5.05 -10.75
N ASN A 17 3.14 5.51 -10.02
CA ASN A 17 3.02 5.81 -8.59
C ASN A 17 1.88 6.76 -8.29
N GLY A 18 1.71 7.79 -9.12
CA GLY A 18 0.68 8.78 -8.92
C GLY A 18 -0.72 8.20 -9.03
N GLN A 19 -0.92 7.23 -9.92
CA GLN A 19 -2.23 6.61 -10.08
C GLN A 19 -2.65 5.84 -8.84
N LEU A 20 -1.74 5.04 -8.26
CA LEU A 20 -2.06 4.29 -7.05
C LEU A 20 -2.43 5.23 -5.91
N VAL A 21 -1.66 6.30 -5.72
CA VAL A 21 -1.94 7.29 -4.69
C VAL A 21 -3.28 7.98 -4.95
N THR A 22 -3.55 8.37 -6.20
CA THR A 22 -4.81 9.02 -6.58
C THR A 22 -6.01 8.12 -6.30
N ILE A 23 -5.91 6.84 -6.64
CA ILE A 23 -6.98 5.87 -6.37
C ILE A 23 -7.21 5.75 -4.87
N ALA A 24 -6.15 5.60 -4.09
CA ALA A 24 -6.25 5.49 -2.63
C ALA A 24 -6.92 6.74 -2.04
N LYS A 25 -6.52 7.93 -2.49
CA LYS A 25 -7.11 9.19 -2.01
C LYS A 25 -8.59 9.29 -2.34
N SER A 26 -9.01 8.74 -3.47
CA SER A 26 -10.43 8.77 -3.86
C SER A 26 -11.31 7.99 -2.91
N GLN A 27 -10.74 7.13 -2.07
CA GLN A 27 -11.48 6.30 -1.12
C GLN A 27 -11.50 6.88 0.30
N LEU A 28 -10.87 8.01 0.52
CA LEU A 28 -10.84 8.64 1.85
C LEU A 28 -12.25 8.84 2.38
N GLY A 29 -12.45 8.48 3.65
CA GLY A 29 -13.73 8.58 4.31
C GLY A 29 -14.60 7.34 4.24
N ASN A 30 -14.23 6.32 3.45
CA ASN A 30 -14.95 5.04 3.47
C ASN A 30 -14.87 4.45 4.88
N GLU A 31 -16.01 4.01 5.42
CA GLU A 31 -16.09 3.41 6.74
C GLU A 31 -16.52 1.96 6.63
N GLY A 32 -15.96 1.10 7.48
CA GLY A 32 -16.31 -0.32 7.56
C GLY A 32 -15.71 -1.20 6.49
N GLY A 33 -15.22 -0.62 5.39
CA GLY A 33 -14.46 -1.32 4.37
C GLY A 33 -15.18 -2.40 3.58
N GLN A 34 -16.54 -2.44 3.61
CA GLN A 34 -17.30 -3.50 2.93
C GLN A 34 -16.93 -3.61 1.45
N LYS A 35 -16.73 -2.47 0.79
CA LYS A 35 -16.31 -2.42 -0.61
C LYS A 35 -15.04 -3.24 -0.86
N PHE A 36 -14.12 -3.23 0.09
CA PHE A 36 -12.81 -3.85 -0.05
C PHE A 36 -12.79 -5.29 0.38
N TRP A 37 -13.32 -5.60 1.56
CA TRP A 37 -13.30 -6.99 2.04
C TRP A 37 -14.27 -7.87 1.25
N SER A 38 -15.41 -7.33 0.78
CA SER A 38 -16.34 -8.13 -0.06
C SER A 38 -15.76 -8.35 -1.46
N TRP A 39 -15.11 -7.33 -2.04
CA TRP A 39 -14.40 -7.50 -3.31
C TRP A 39 -13.34 -8.60 -3.22
N TYR A 40 -12.63 -8.64 -2.09
CA TYR A 40 -11.59 -9.65 -1.89
C TYR A 40 -12.17 -11.07 -1.90
N GLY A 41 -13.39 -11.23 -1.38
CA GLY A 41 -14.09 -12.51 -1.37
C GLY A 41 -14.63 -12.91 0.01
N PHE A 42 -14.58 -12.03 0.99
CA PHE A 42 -15.11 -12.32 2.33
C PHE A 42 -16.60 -12.02 2.40
N ASP A 43 -17.32 -12.85 3.15
CA ASP A 43 -18.78 -12.72 3.32
C ASP A 43 -19.15 -11.82 4.50
N SER A 44 -18.20 -11.52 5.36
CA SER A 44 -18.41 -10.68 6.53
C SER A 44 -17.16 -9.85 6.77
N ARG A 45 -17.26 -8.88 7.68
CA ARG A 45 -16.15 -7.99 7.97
C ARG A 45 -14.94 -8.76 8.49
N GLU A 46 -13.80 -8.49 7.87
CA GLU A 46 -12.48 -8.94 8.30
C GLU A 46 -11.61 -7.70 8.56
N GLU A 47 -10.40 -7.88 9.09
CA GLU A 47 -9.43 -6.80 9.10
C GLU A 47 -9.07 -6.49 7.66
N TRP A 48 -9.31 -5.27 7.23
CA TRP A 48 -9.35 -4.96 5.80
C TRP A 48 -8.27 -4.01 5.31
N CYS A 49 -7.22 -3.79 6.10
CA CYS A 49 -6.12 -2.92 5.64
C CYS A 49 -5.45 -3.47 4.38
N ALA A 50 -5.18 -4.77 4.33
CA ALA A 50 -4.58 -5.40 3.16
C ALA A 50 -5.57 -5.53 2.00
N CYS A 51 -6.85 -5.77 2.29
CA CYS A 51 -7.88 -5.77 1.26
C CYS A 51 -7.96 -4.42 0.56
N PHE A 52 -7.84 -3.33 1.31
CA PHE A 52 -7.84 -1.98 0.75
C PHE A 52 -6.65 -1.78 -0.18
N VAL A 53 -5.45 -2.13 0.25
CA VAL A 53 -4.24 -2.01 -0.59
C VAL A 53 -4.40 -2.83 -1.86
N SER A 54 -4.88 -4.06 -1.74
CA SER A 54 -5.09 -4.94 -2.90
C SER A 54 -6.11 -4.35 -3.87
N TRP A 55 -7.20 -3.81 -3.34
CA TRP A 55 -8.23 -3.19 -4.19
C TRP A 55 -7.67 -2.01 -4.96
N CYS A 56 -6.93 -1.14 -4.28
CA CYS A 56 -6.30 0.01 -4.95
C CYS A 56 -5.32 -0.44 -6.03
N ALA A 57 -4.51 -1.45 -5.73
CA ALA A 57 -3.56 -2.00 -6.69
C ALA A 57 -4.28 -2.62 -7.90
N ASP A 58 -5.40 -3.31 -7.66
CA ASP A 58 -6.19 -3.89 -8.73
C ASP A 58 -6.74 -2.80 -9.66
N GLN A 59 -7.27 -1.72 -9.08
CA GLN A 59 -7.80 -0.60 -9.88
C GLN A 59 -6.70 0.06 -10.72
N ALA A 60 -5.47 0.03 -10.25
CA ALA A 60 -4.32 0.59 -10.96
C ALA A 60 -3.71 -0.40 -11.96
N GLY A 61 -4.25 -1.61 -12.09
CA GLY A 61 -3.71 -2.64 -12.97
C GLY A 61 -2.45 -3.32 -12.44
N LEU A 62 -2.09 -3.10 -11.18
CA LEU A 62 -0.82 -3.56 -10.62
C LEU A 62 -0.84 -5.01 -10.17
N ILE A 63 -2.02 -5.56 -9.87
CA ILE A 63 -2.13 -7.00 -9.60
C ILE A 63 -1.97 -7.76 -10.91
N GLN A 64 -2.63 -7.31 -11.97
CA GLN A 64 -2.59 -7.94 -13.27
C GLN A 64 -1.18 -7.91 -13.86
N SER A 65 -0.44 -6.82 -13.64
CA SER A 65 0.95 -6.70 -14.11
C SER A 65 1.94 -7.50 -13.28
N GLY A 66 1.55 -7.96 -12.10
CA GLY A 66 2.45 -8.67 -11.19
C GLY A 66 3.29 -7.74 -10.32
N ALA A 67 2.99 -6.45 -10.29
CA ALA A 67 3.74 -5.48 -9.49
C ALA A 67 3.37 -5.53 -8.01
N VAL A 68 2.12 -5.91 -7.70
CA VAL A 68 1.61 -6.01 -6.33
C VAL A 68 0.82 -7.32 -6.23
N PRO A 69 0.99 -8.10 -5.17
CA PRO A 69 0.18 -9.31 -4.99
C PRO A 69 -1.22 -8.95 -4.50
N LYS A 70 -2.17 -9.85 -4.72
CA LYS A 70 -3.47 -9.76 -4.05
C LYS A 70 -3.33 -10.47 -2.70
N PHE A 71 -3.47 -9.73 -1.60
CA PHE A 71 -3.26 -10.28 -0.26
C PHE A 71 -4.26 -9.69 0.73
N SER A 72 -4.63 -10.47 1.74
CA SER A 72 -5.54 -10.06 2.80
C SER A 72 -4.86 -10.02 4.17
N LEU A 73 -3.67 -10.60 4.29
CA LEU A 73 -2.86 -10.55 5.50
C LEU A 73 -1.59 -9.77 5.20
N CYS A 74 -1.28 -8.78 6.02
CA CYS A 74 -0.12 -7.94 5.75
C CYS A 74 1.19 -8.73 5.72
N THR A 75 1.30 -9.79 6.54
CA THR A 75 2.48 -10.67 6.53
C THR A 75 2.71 -11.30 5.15
N ASP A 76 1.65 -11.71 4.47
CA ASP A 76 1.77 -12.32 3.15
C ASP A 76 2.32 -11.32 2.14
N GLY A 77 1.83 -10.08 2.18
CA GLY A 77 2.35 -9.02 1.31
C GLY A 77 3.81 -8.70 1.58
N LYS A 78 4.16 -8.58 2.87
CA LYS A 78 5.56 -8.34 3.27
C LYS A 78 6.47 -9.43 2.72
N ASN A 79 6.11 -10.68 2.94
CA ASN A 79 6.91 -11.82 2.49
C ASN A 79 7.03 -11.83 0.97
N TRP A 80 5.95 -11.49 0.27
CA TRP A 80 5.99 -11.46 -1.18
C TRP A 80 7.01 -10.43 -1.69
N PHE A 81 7.00 -9.20 -1.17
CA PHE A 81 7.96 -8.18 -1.60
C PHE A 81 9.39 -8.58 -1.25
N GLN A 82 9.61 -9.17 -0.10
CA GLN A 82 10.93 -9.66 0.29
C GLN A 82 11.41 -10.76 -0.65
N ASN A 83 10.55 -11.70 -1.00
CA ASN A 83 10.89 -12.80 -1.91
C ASN A 83 11.16 -12.32 -3.32
N GLN A 84 10.57 -11.20 -3.73
CA GLN A 84 10.81 -10.61 -5.05
C GLN A 84 12.08 -9.75 -5.08
N GLY A 85 12.75 -9.58 -3.96
CA GLY A 85 13.87 -8.66 -3.88
C GLY A 85 13.46 -7.19 -3.99
N ARG A 86 12.22 -6.88 -3.62
CA ARG A 86 11.65 -5.53 -3.73
C ARG A 86 11.29 -4.99 -2.36
N TRP A 87 12.17 -5.19 -1.41
CA TRP A 87 11.98 -4.72 -0.04
C TRP A 87 12.97 -3.61 0.27
N GLN A 88 12.47 -2.53 0.87
CA GLN A 88 13.27 -1.42 1.33
C GLN A 88 13.09 -1.32 2.85
N GLY A 89 14.18 -1.33 3.60
CA GLY A 89 14.13 -1.34 5.06
C GLY A 89 13.63 -0.04 5.66
N ALA A 90 13.23 -0.12 6.91
CA ALA A 90 12.86 1.05 7.70
C ALA A 90 14.04 2.03 7.77
N GLY A 91 13.73 3.33 7.85
CA GLY A 91 14.77 4.36 7.85
C GLY A 91 15.14 4.85 6.46
N SER A 92 14.74 4.12 5.42
CA SER A 92 14.90 4.57 4.04
C SER A 92 13.80 5.56 3.68
N MET A 93 14.05 6.37 2.67
CA MET A 93 13.05 7.30 2.15
C MET A 93 12.22 6.61 1.07
N PRO A 94 10.94 6.29 1.32
CA PRO A 94 10.12 5.61 0.33
C PRO A 94 9.66 6.56 -0.76
N SER A 95 9.41 6.01 -1.94
CA SER A 95 8.78 6.74 -3.04
C SER A 95 7.26 6.75 -2.89
N PRO A 96 6.56 7.76 -3.43
CA PRO A 96 5.11 7.72 -3.50
C PRO A 96 4.64 6.43 -4.19
N GLY A 97 3.60 5.81 -3.64
CA GLY A 97 3.09 4.55 -4.18
C GLY A 97 3.78 3.30 -3.66
N ALA A 98 4.78 3.43 -2.80
CA ALA A 98 5.32 2.28 -2.08
C ALA A 98 4.29 1.75 -1.10
N ILE A 99 4.42 0.48 -0.73
CA ILE A 99 3.53 -0.16 0.24
C ILE A 99 4.27 -0.20 1.58
N ILE A 100 3.68 0.40 2.62
CA ILE A 100 4.31 0.50 3.93
C ILE A 100 3.74 -0.56 4.87
N PHE A 101 4.63 -1.20 5.63
CA PHE A 101 4.28 -2.26 6.56
C PHE A 101 4.67 -1.86 7.98
N PHE A 102 3.80 -2.18 8.95
CA PHE A 102 3.94 -1.75 10.34
C PHE A 102 3.94 -2.93 11.29
N ASP A 103 4.65 -2.74 12.40
CA ASP A 103 4.66 -3.65 13.55
C ASP A 103 4.46 -2.78 14.80
N TRP A 104 3.18 -2.64 15.20
CA TRP A 104 2.82 -1.69 16.25
C TRP A 104 3.35 -2.10 17.62
N ASP A 105 3.35 -3.38 17.91
CA ASP A 105 3.73 -3.90 19.23
C ASP A 105 5.16 -4.41 19.28
N HIS A 106 5.92 -4.27 18.20
CA HIS A 106 7.33 -4.59 18.12
C HIS A 106 7.61 -6.08 18.44
N ASP A 107 6.72 -6.97 17.99
CA ASP A 107 6.88 -8.42 18.19
C ASP A 107 7.50 -9.13 16.99
N GLY A 108 7.89 -8.39 15.96
CA GLY A 108 8.48 -8.94 14.75
C GLY A 108 7.46 -9.39 13.71
N THR A 109 6.17 -9.29 14.01
CA THR A 109 5.08 -9.70 13.12
C THR A 109 4.39 -8.48 12.56
N CYS A 110 4.06 -8.50 11.27
CA CYS A 110 3.38 -7.39 10.61
C CYS A 110 1.95 -7.27 11.14
N ASP A 111 1.57 -6.04 11.54
CA ASP A 111 0.24 -5.77 12.10
C ASP A 111 -0.65 -4.98 11.16
N HIS A 112 -0.07 -4.21 10.22
CA HIS A 112 -0.82 -3.26 9.43
C HIS A 112 -0.07 -2.93 8.14
N VAL A 113 -0.81 -2.46 7.13
CA VAL A 113 -0.25 -2.12 5.83
C VAL A 113 -1.01 -0.93 5.26
N GLY A 114 -0.30 -0.09 4.52
CA GLY A 114 -0.88 1.08 3.87
C GLY A 114 -0.14 1.43 2.59
N ILE A 115 -0.51 2.58 2.02
CA ILE A 115 0.08 3.10 0.80
C ILE A 115 0.78 4.41 1.14
N VAL A 116 2.03 4.56 0.71
CA VAL A 116 2.78 5.81 0.90
C VAL A 116 2.23 6.85 -0.08
N GLU A 117 1.77 7.97 0.46
CA GLU A 117 1.37 9.11 -0.35
C GLU A 117 2.59 9.90 -0.79
N ARG A 118 3.46 10.24 0.16
CA ARG A 118 4.69 10.99 -0.07
C ARG A 118 5.58 10.94 1.17
N CYS A 119 6.82 11.32 1.00
CA CYS A 119 7.77 11.45 2.10
C CYS A 119 8.61 12.70 1.85
N ASP A 120 8.78 13.52 2.89
CA ASP A 120 9.56 14.76 2.78
C ASP A 120 10.97 14.63 3.36
N GLY A 121 11.40 13.41 3.70
CA GLY A 121 12.71 13.14 4.28
C GLY A 121 12.69 13.06 5.79
N THR A 122 11.65 13.57 6.44
CA THR A 122 11.46 13.48 7.90
C THR A 122 10.15 12.80 8.27
N THR A 123 9.12 12.96 7.45
CA THR A 123 7.78 12.45 7.70
C THR A 123 7.28 11.66 6.50
N VAL A 124 6.73 10.47 6.77
CA VAL A 124 6.07 9.63 5.77
C VAL A 124 4.58 9.85 5.92
N TYR A 125 3.92 10.24 4.82
CA TYR A 125 2.48 10.45 4.77
C TYR A 125 1.85 9.24 4.06
N THR A 126 0.78 8.71 4.63
CA THR A 126 0.17 7.46 4.16
C THR A 126 -1.33 7.61 3.94
N ILE A 127 -1.89 6.67 3.18
CA ILE A 127 -3.33 6.44 3.08
C ILE A 127 -3.54 4.99 3.46
N GLU A 128 -4.40 4.77 4.48
CA GLU A 128 -4.56 3.46 5.10
C GLU A 128 -6.03 3.09 5.20
N GLY A 129 -6.35 1.86 4.83
CA GLY A 129 -7.64 1.26 5.12
C GLY A 129 -7.65 0.69 6.53
N ASN A 130 -8.84 0.60 7.12
CA ASN A 130 -9.02 0.06 8.47
C ASN A 130 -8.20 0.79 9.53
N SER A 131 -8.01 2.09 9.34
CA SER A 131 -7.41 2.96 10.33
C SER A 131 -8.54 3.59 11.13
N GLY A 132 -8.84 3.03 12.32
CA GLY A 132 -10.07 3.38 13.03
C GLY A 132 -11.31 2.99 12.23
N ASP A 133 -11.27 1.84 11.55
CA ASP A 133 -12.34 1.28 10.72
C ASP A 133 -12.72 2.20 9.54
N ALA A 134 -11.78 2.98 9.04
CA ALA A 134 -12.02 3.89 7.91
C ALA A 134 -10.76 4.03 7.05
N VAL A 135 -10.94 4.57 5.85
CA VAL A 135 -9.81 4.99 5.01
C VAL A 135 -9.40 6.38 5.45
N ARG A 136 -8.15 6.52 5.90
CA ARG A 136 -7.64 7.77 6.48
C ARG A 136 -6.24 8.09 5.99
N GLU A 137 -5.91 9.37 6.00
CA GLU A 137 -4.53 9.83 5.89
C GLU A 137 -3.89 9.80 7.27
N ARG A 138 -2.64 9.33 7.31
CA ARG A 138 -1.83 9.30 8.53
C ARG A 138 -0.43 9.81 8.20
N ASN A 139 0.37 10.03 9.23
CA ASN A 139 1.78 10.36 9.04
C ASN A 139 2.59 9.85 10.22
N TYR A 140 3.87 9.59 9.95
CA TYR A 140 4.80 9.00 10.91
C TYR A 140 6.18 9.59 10.69
N ALA A 141 6.98 9.67 11.74
CA ALA A 141 8.39 9.99 11.58
C ALA A 141 9.05 8.91 10.72
N ILE A 142 9.93 9.32 9.82
CA ILE A 142 10.62 8.37 8.93
C ILE A 142 11.43 7.33 9.72
N ASN A 143 11.88 7.69 10.92
CA ASN A 143 12.64 6.78 11.78
C ASN A 143 11.78 6.14 12.85
N SER A 144 10.45 6.12 12.69
CA SER A 144 9.55 5.44 13.63
C SER A 144 9.92 3.96 13.71
N ASP A 145 10.03 3.43 14.92
CA ASP A 145 10.34 2.02 15.14
C ASP A 145 9.14 1.11 14.89
N SER A 146 7.96 1.67 14.63
CA SER A 146 6.78 0.90 14.22
C SER A 146 6.78 0.56 12.73
N ILE A 147 7.61 1.22 11.92
CA ILE A 147 7.71 0.93 10.49
C ILE A 147 8.67 -0.25 10.31
N MET A 148 8.16 -1.35 9.70
CA MET A 148 9.00 -2.51 9.38
C MET A 148 9.82 -2.27 8.12
N GLY A 149 9.22 -1.65 7.12
CA GLY A 149 9.83 -1.40 5.84
C GLY A 149 8.78 -1.17 4.77
N TYR A 150 9.24 -1.22 3.52
CA TYR A 150 8.41 -0.86 2.37
C TYR A 150 8.55 -1.89 1.27
N GLY A 151 7.42 -2.22 0.64
CA GLY A 151 7.40 -2.93 -0.62
C GLY A 151 7.56 -1.92 -1.76
N MET A 152 8.54 -2.14 -2.61
CA MET A 152 8.77 -1.28 -3.77
C MET A 152 7.92 -1.78 -4.93
N VAL A 153 7.10 -0.89 -5.48
CA VAL A 153 6.19 -1.24 -6.57
C VAL A 153 6.86 -0.86 -7.89
N VAL A 154 6.86 -1.81 -8.80
CA VAL A 154 7.42 -1.61 -10.15
C VAL A 154 6.29 -1.15 -11.06
N TYR A 155 6.43 0.04 -11.57
CA TYR A 155 5.41 0.69 -12.41
C TYR A 155 5.76 0.63 -13.88
#